data_2f4ec0d9e403dbc14e646abd4ad68129
#
_entry.id   2f4ec0d9e403dbc14e646abd4ad68129
#
_cell.length_a   1.000
_cell.length_b   1.000
_cell.length_c   1.000
_cell.angle_alpha   90.00
_cell.angle_beta   90.00
_cell.angle_gamma   90.00
#
_symmetry.space_group_name_H-M   'P 1'
#
loop_
_entity.id
_entity.type
_entity.pdbx_description
1 polymer ?
#
loop_
_entity_poly.entity_id
_entity_poly.type
_entity_poly.pdbx_seq_one_letter_code
_entity_poly.pdbx_strand_id
1 'polypeptide(L)'
;VRQVMFGRNPFLAALDFRKFDKEKQLIVKIEDQGEIKRLLKEVSPVTHVNKGDAPTLLIHGDADLLVPIQQSKLILSKFKLEGVEAELLTMPGKNHGWKAKPEEIKRFGDWFDKHLLRGE
;
A
#
# COMPACT_ATOMS: atom_id res chain seq x y z
N VAL A 1 5.58 15.93 -19.30
CA VAL A 1 6.08 14.87 -18.38
C VAL A 1 6.51 15.60 -17.11
N ARG A 2 5.65 15.65 -16.09
CA ARG A 2 6.01 16.23 -14.79
C ARG A 2 6.91 15.23 -14.08
N GLN A 3 8.17 15.56 -14.01
CA GLN A 3 9.15 14.94 -13.14
C GLN A 3 8.65 15.08 -11.69
N VAL A 4 8.16 13.97 -11.12
CA VAL A 4 7.81 13.94 -9.70
C VAL A 4 9.12 14.09 -8.94
N MET A 5 9.33 15.27 -8.37
CA MET A 5 10.48 15.54 -7.52
C MET A 5 10.39 14.66 -6.28
N PHE A 6 11.16 13.59 -6.24
CA PHE A 6 11.33 12.69 -5.08
C PHE A 6 11.81 13.41 -3.81
N GLY A 7 12.13 14.69 -3.88
CA GLY A 7 12.65 15.48 -2.76
C GLY A 7 11.62 16.05 -1.78
N ARG A 8 10.30 15.90 -2.03
CA ARG A 8 9.24 16.46 -1.17
C ARG A 8 8.02 15.58 -1.06
N ASN A 9 8.18 14.26 -1.11
CA ASN A 9 7.08 13.38 -0.77
C ASN A 9 6.95 13.34 0.77
N PRO A 10 5.89 13.91 1.36
CA PRO A 10 5.72 13.91 2.82
C PRO A 10 5.68 12.49 3.40
N PHE A 11 5.34 11.50 2.60
CA PHE A 11 5.36 10.10 2.97
C PHE A 11 6.78 9.56 3.16
N LEU A 12 7.74 9.95 2.32
CA LEU A 12 9.15 9.57 2.50
C LEU A 12 9.80 10.32 3.66
N ALA A 13 9.36 11.56 3.93
CA ALA A 13 9.82 12.32 5.09
C ALA A 13 9.32 11.72 6.42
N ALA A 14 8.21 10.97 6.40
CA ALA A 14 7.71 10.24 7.57
C ALA A 14 8.47 8.95 7.86
N LEU A 15 9.25 8.41 6.91
CA LEU A 15 10.04 7.19 7.07
C LEU A 15 11.43 7.55 7.61
N ASP A 16 11.52 7.74 8.92
CA ASP A 16 12.77 8.01 9.63
C ASP A 16 13.40 6.70 10.08
N PHE A 17 14.16 6.07 9.16
CA PHE A 17 14.84 4.82 9.46
C PHE A 17 15.99 5.04 10.43
N ARG A 18 15.95 4.31 11.54
CA ARG A 18 16.95 4.37 12.61
C ARG A 18 17.46 2.98 12.95
N LYS A 19 18.69 2.90 13.47
CA LYS A 19 19.27 1.68 13.98
C LYS A 19 19.96 1.94 15.31
N PHE A 20 20.12 0.89 16.13
CA PHE A 20 20.88 0.97 17.35
C PHE A 20 22.39 0.86 17.03
N ASP A 21 23.13 1.90 17.35
CA ASP A 21 24.59 1.93 17.26
C ASP A 21 25.16 1.37 18.56
N LYS A 22 25.76 0.17 18.48
CA LYS A 22 26.30 -0.54 19.65
C LYS A 22 27.53 0.13 20.27
N GLU A 23 28.30 0.86 19.47
CA GLU A 23 29.50 1.55 19.97
C GLU A 23 29.10 2.81 20.74
N LYS A 24 28.16 3.57 20.20
CA LYS A 24 27.66 4.82 20.79
C LYS A 24 26.57 4.59 21.85
N GLN A 25 26.01 3.36 21.95
CA GLN A 25 24.87 3.02 22.81
C GLN A 25 23.65 3.95 22.57
N LEU A 26 23.44 4.36 21.32
CA LEU A 26 22.39 5.31 20.92
C LEU A 26 21.63 4.81 19.70
N ILE A 27 20.38 5.27 19.57
CA ILE A 27 19.62 5.12 18.32
C ILE A 27 20.04 6.25 17.37
N VAL A 28 20.61 5.89 16.24
CA VAL A 28 21.09 6.83 15.21
C VAL A 28 20.28 6.71 13.93
N LYS A 29 20.18 7.81 13.20
CA LYS A 29 19.56 7.83 11.89
C LYS A 29 20.40 7.06 10.88
N ILE A 30 19.74 6.30 10.01
CA ILE A 30 20.39 5.64 8.87
C ILE A 30 20.56 6.69 7.76
N GLU A 31 21.80 6.96 7.37
CA GLU A 31 22.13 7.93 6.32
C GLU A 31 22.58 7.25 5.01
N ASP A 32 22.97 5.97 5.09
CA ASP A 32 23.36 5.18 3.93
C ASP A 32 22.19 4.97 2.98
N GLN A 33 22.32 5.51 1.77
CA GLN A 33 21.27 5.49 0.76
C GLN A 33 20.97 4.08 0.24
N GLY A 34 21.95 3.19 0.24
CA GLY A 34 21.79 1.79 -0.13
C GLY A 34 20.96 1.05 0.91
N GLU A 35 21.27 1.25 2.20
CA GLU A 35 20.50 0.67 3.31
C GLU A 35 19.07 1.21 3.35
N ILE A 36 18.88 2.51 3.17
CA ILE A 36 17.54 3.14 3.09
C ILE A 36 16.74 2.53 1.94
N LYS A 37 17.33 2.42 0.76
CA LYS A 37 16.66 1.83 -0.42
C LYS A 37 16.27 0.36 -0.19
N ARG A 38 17.13 -0.41 0.46
CA ARG A 38 16.84 -1.80 0.84
C ARG A 38 15.66 -1.87 1.81
N LEU A 39 15.66 -1.05 2.87
CA LEU A 39 14.58 -0.99 3.85
C LEU A 39 13.26 -0.52 3.23
N LEU A 40 13.28 0.50 2.38
CA LEU A 40 12.10 0.95 1.63
C LEU A 40 11.48 -0.18 0.80
N LYS A 41 12.32 -0.96 0.14
CA LYS A 41 11.87 -2.13 -0.62
C LYS A 41 11.28 -3.20 0.30
N GLU A 42 11.91 -3.45 1.44
CA GLU A 42 11.50 -4.46 2.41
C GLU A 42 10.14 -4.14 3.05
N VAL A 43 9.86 -2.86 3.36
CA VAL A 43 8.58 -2.44 3.95
C VAL A 43 7.49 -2.15 2.91
N SER A 44 7.79 -2.21 1.63
CA SER A 44 6.83 -1.91 0.56
C SER A 44 6.02 -3.14 0.18
N PRO A 45 4.69 -3.19 0.42
CA PRO A 45 3.86 -4.36 0.12
C PRO A 45 3.97 -4.84 -1.32
N VAL A 46 4.09 -3.91 -2.29
CA VAL A 46 4.17 -4.25 -3.71
C VAL A 46 5.36 -5.14 -4.08
N THR A 47 6.44 -5.12 -3.29
CA THR A 47 7.63 -5.94 -3.53
C THR A 47 7.48 -7.38 -3.06
N HIS A 48 6.47 -7.66 -2.26
CA HIS A 48 6.21 -8.97 -1.66
C HIS A 48 5.08 -9.74 -2.35
N VAL A 49 4.32 -9.07 -3.22
CA VAL A 49 3.23 -9.71 -3.96
C VAL A 49 3.74 -10.87 -4.79
N ASN A 50 3.12 -12.03 -4.61
CA ASN A 50 3.42 -13.27 -5.31
C ASN A 50 2.14 -14.09 -5.59
N LYS A 51 2.26 -15.11 -6.45
CA LYS A 51 1.15 -15.94 -6.92
C LYS A 51 0.40 -16.71 -5.81
N GLY A 52 0.95 -16.78 -4.59
CA GLY A 52 0.34 -17.47 -3.45
C GLY A 52 -0.49 -16.54 -2.57
N ASP A 53 -0.57 -15.26 -2.90
CA ASP A 53 -1.31 -14.30 -2.09
C ASP A 53 -2.83 -14.51 -2.23
N ALA A 54 -3.53 -14.17 -1.15
CA ALA A 54 -4.99 -14.27 -1.11
C ALA A 54 -5.66 -13.28 -2.09
N PRO A 55 -6.86 -13.61 -2.61
CA PRO A 55 -7.68 -12.66 -3.35
C PRO A 55 -7.88 -11.36 -2.58
N THR A 56 -7.62 -10.23 -3.23
CA THR A 56 -7.50 -8.93 -2.54
C THR A 56 -8.46 -7.89 -3.09
N LEU A 57 -9.30 -7.31 -2.22
CA LEU A 57 -10.12 -6.14 -2.52
C LEU A 57 -9.47 -4.88 -1.99
N LEU A 58 -9.16 -3.95 -2.89
CA LEU A 58 -8.62 -2.62 -2.58
C LEU A 58 -9.75 -1.59 -2.66
N ILE A 59 -9.78 -0.64 -1.74
CA ILE A 59 -10.75 0.46 -1.76
C ILE A 59 -10.01 1.76 -1.52
N HIS A 60 -10.20 2.75 -2.42
CA HIS A 60 -9.45 3.99 -2.38
C HIS A 60 -10.26 5.17 -2.89
N GLY A 61 -10.21 6.29 -2.18
CA GLY A 61 -10.77 7.56 -2.62
C GLY A 61 -9.94 8.19 -3.73
N ASP A 62 -10.55 8.64 -4.82
CA ASP A 62 -9.81 9.24 -5.93
C ASP A 62 -9.36 10.68 -5.66
N ALA A 63 -9.90 11.30 -4.61
CA ALA A 63 -9.48 12.61 -4.10
C ALA A 63 -8.59 12.51 -2.85
N ASP A 64 -7.98 11.36 -2.58
CA ASP A 64 -7.08 11.17 -1.45
C ASP A 64 -5.81 12.02 -1.62
N LEU A 65 -5.68 13.03 -0.75
CA LEU A 65 -4.54 13.95 -0.73
C LEU A 65 -3.38 13.45 0.15
N LEU A 66 -3.64 12.47 1.01
CA LEU A 66 -2.62 11.91 1.91
C LEU A 66 -1.89 10.75 1.25
N VAL A 67 -2.63 9.78 0.72
CA VAL A 67 -2.09 8.63 0.00
C VAL A 67 -2.59 8.64 -1.44
N PRO A 68 -1.74 8.94 -2.42
CA PRO A 68 -2.16 8.98 -3.82
C PRO A 68 -2.72 7.63 -4.30
N ILE A 69 -3.85 7.64 -5.02
CA ILE A 69 -4.51 6.43 -5.56
C ILE A 69 -3.57 5.60 -6.45
N GLN A 70 -2.48 6.18 -6.94
CA GLN A 70 -1.45 5.49 -7.71
C GLN A 70 -0.82 4.33 -6.92
N GLN A 71 -0.80 4.39 -5.58
CA GLN A 71 -0.30 3.30 -4.74
C GLN A 71 -1.19 2.06 -4.88
N SER A 72 -2.51 2.22 -4.82
CA SER A 72 -3.45 1.12 -5.04
C SER A 72 -3.43 0.60 -6.47
N LYS A 73 -3.26 1.48 -7.46
CA LYS A 73 -3.12 1.07 -8.86
C LYS A 73 -1.84 0.28 -9.11
N LEU A 74 -0.74 0.65 -8.44
CA LEU A 74 0.54 -0.03 -8.56
C LEU A 74 0.46 -1.46 -8.00
N ILE A 75 -0.06 -1.63 -6.79
CA ILE A 75 -0.18 -2.96 -6.17
C ILE A 75 -1.19 -3.82 -6.92
N LEU A 76 -2.32 -3.25 -7.41
CA LEU A 76 -3.27 -3.97 -8.26
C LEU A 76 -2.61 -4.51 -9.53
N SER A 77 -1.76 -3.70 -10.18
CA SER A 77 -1.02 -4.12 -11.37
C SER A 77 -0.09 -5.28 -11.04
N LYS A 78 0.55 -5.26 -9.88
CA LYS A 78 1.43 -6.33 -9.43
C LYS A 78 0.66 -7.63 -9.14
N PHE A 79 -0.49 -7.56 -8.46
CA PHE A 79 -1.38 -8.72 -8.27
C PHE A 79 -1.76 -9.35 -9.59
N LYS A 80 -2.17 -8.55 -10.58
CA LYS A 80 -2.53 -9.05 -11.93
C LYS A 80 -1.36 -9.73 -12.62
N LEU A 81 -0.14 -9.21 -12.52
CA LEU A 81 1.06 -9.81 -13.09
C LEU A 81 1.40 -11.16 -12.46
N GLU A 82 1.14 -11.33 -11.16
CA GLU A 82 1.36 -12.58 -10.44
C GLU A 82 0.17 -13.55 -10.55
N GLY A 83 -0.91 -13.17 -11.27
CA GLY A 83 -2.10 -14.02 -11.44
C GLY A 83 -2.98 -14.11 -10.19
N VAL A 84 -2.81 -13.18 -9.24
CA VAL A 84 -3.66 -13.07 -8.05
C VAL A 84 -4.95 -12.33 -8.39
N GLU A 85 -6.11 -12.88 -7.99
CA GLU A 85 -7.37 -12.19 -8.15
C GLU A 85 -7.41 -10.95 -7.27
N ALA A 86 -7.55 -9.77 -7.90
CA ALA A 86 -7.60 -8.50 -7.18
C ALA A 86 -8.51 -7.50 -7.88
N GLU A 87 -9.23 -6.70 -7.08
CA GLU A 87 -10.12 -5.64 -7.54
C GLU A 87 -9.79 -4.32 -6.81
N LEU A 88 -9.92 -3.19 -7.51
CA LEU A 88 -9.84 -1.85 -6.92
C LEU A 88 -11.17 -1.13 -7.08
N LEU A 89 -11.84 -0.88 -5.96
CA LEU A 89 -12.99 0.00 -5.87
C LEU A 89 -12.52 1.44 -5.70
N THR A 90 -12.63 2.23 -6.75
CA THR A 90 -12.37 3.67 -6.69
C THR A 90 -13.60 4.39 -6.16
N MET A 91 -13.46 5.18 -5.09
CA MET A 91 -14.54 5.91 -4.46
C MET A 91 -14.51 7.38 -4.90
N PRO A 92 -15.45 7.80 -5.80
CA PRO A 92 -15.42 9.13 -6.39
C PRO A 92 -15.54 10.25 -5.35
N GLY A 93 -14.64 11.24 -5.41
CA GLY A 93 -14.61 12.41 -4.56
C GLY A 93 -14.27 12.12 -3.09
N LYS A 94 -13.90 10.89 -2.72
CA LYS A 94 -13.52 10.55 -1.36
C LYS A 94 -12.03 10.82 -1.11
N ASN A 95 -11.75 11.38 0.08
CA ASN A 95 -10.40 11.62 0.57
C ASN A 95 -9.89 10.38 1.35
N HIS A 96 -8.86 10.53 2.18
CA HIS A 96 -8.17 9.45 2.93
C HIS A 96 -9.07 8.67 3.88
N GLY A 97 -10.21 9.18 4.28
CA GLY A 97 -11.17 8.49 5.14
C GLY A 97 -12.58 9.02 4.92
N TRP A 98 -13.54 8.14 5.04
CA TRP A 98 -14.97 8.48 4.99
C TRP A 98 -15.79 7.46 5.79
N LYS A 99 -17.03 7.83 6.12
CA LYS A 99 -17.98 6.89 6.70
C LYS A 99 -18.51 6.00 5.57
N ALA A 100 -18.25 4.71 5.65
CA ALA A 100 -18.75 3.74 4.68
C ALA A 100 -20.28 3.69 4.69
N LYS A 101 -20.88 3.60 3.51
CA LYS A 101 -22.31 3.41 3.32
C LYS A 101 -22.67 1.92 3.38
N PRO A 102 -23.97 1.57 3.66
CA PRO A 102 -24.39 0.17 3.70
C PRO A 102 -24.06 -0.63 2.44
N GLU A 103 -24.19 -0.04 1.26
CA GLU A 103 -23.85 -0.67 -0.02
C GLU A 103 -22.35 -0.94 -0.18
N GLU A 104 -21.48 -0.09 0.37
CA GLU A 104 -20.04 -0.31 0.39
C GLU A 104 -19.68 -1.46 1.34
N ILE A 105 -20.31 -1.49 2.52
CA ILE A 105 -20.15 -2.58 3.52
C ILE A 105 -20.63 -3.91 2.91
N LYS A 106 -21.75 -3.90 2.19
CA LYS A 106 -22.23 -5.09 1.51
C LYS A 106 -21.21 -5.63 0.49
N ARG A 107 -20.54 -4.75 -0.27
CA ARG A 107 -19.50 -5.17 -1.22
C ARG A 107 -18.34 -5.89 -0.54
N PHE A 108 -17.98 -5.49 0.70
CA PHE A 108 -16.97 -6.22 1.47
C PHE A 108 -17.46 -7.62 1.85
N GLY A 109 -18.70 -7.73 2.34
CA GLY A 109 -19.33 -9.02 2.62
C GLY A 109 -19.35 -9.93 1.40
N ASP A 110 -19.85 -9.43 0.27
CA ASP A 110 -19.93 -10.19 -0.98
C ASP A 110 -18.55 -10.69 -1.45
N TRP A 111 -17.48 -9.90 -1.24
CA TRP A 111 -16.11 -10.31 -1.54
C TRP A 111 -15.65 -11.48 -0.66
N PHE A 112 -15.88 -11.39 0.64
CA PHE A 112 -15.54 -12.47 1.56
C PHE A 112 -16.35 -13.72 1.30
N ASP A 113 -17.65 -13.60 1.08
CA ASP A 113 -18.53 -14.73 0.76
C ASP A 113 -18.05 -15.45 -0.52
N LYS A 114 -17.68 -14.68 -1.54
CA LYS A 114 -17.15 -15.22 -2.79
C LYS A 114 -15.91 -16.08 -2.59
N HIS A 115 -15.00 -15.66 -1.66
CA HIS A 115 -13.69 -16.28 -1.54
C HIS A 115 -13.54 -17.22 -0.34
N LEU A 116 -14.40 -17.11 0.67
CA LEU A 116 -14.30 -17.93 1.88
C LEU A 116 -15.37 -19.03 1.93
N LEU A 117 -16.57 -18.80 1.36
CA LEU A 117 -17.66 -19.77 1.41
C LEU A 117 -17.63 -20.80 0.26
N ARG A 118 -16.63 -20.77 -0.63
CA ARG A 118 -16.42 -21.78 -1.68
C ARG A 118 -15.66 -22.99 -1.12
N GLY A 119 -16.29 -23.73 -0.22
CA GLY A 119 -15.63 -24.87 0.43
C GLY A 119 -16.60 -25.90 1.02
N GLU A 120 -17.87 -25.96 0.52
CA GLU A 120 -18.77 -27.08 0.78
C GLU A 120 -19.23 -27.71 -0.52
#